data_beb4a9fcbd155e3d50b940e49ae62fd8
#
_entry.id   beb4a9fcbd155e3d50b940e49ae62fd8
#
_cell.length_a   1.000
_cell.length_b   1.000
_cell.length_c   1.000
_cell.angle_alpha   90.00
_cell.angle_beta   90.00
_cell.angle_gamma   90.00
#
_symmetry.space_group_name_H-M   'P 1'
#
loop_
_entity.id
_entity.type
_entity.pdbx_description
1 polymer ?
#
loop_
_entity_poly.entity_id
_entity_poly.type
_entity_poly.pdbx_seq_one_letter_code
_entity_poly.pdbx_strand_id
1 'polypeptide(L)'
;MPRPIQATIHTAALRHNLARCSAAVPDARVWAVVKANAYGHGIERVFEALRSADGIALLDLAEAQQLRQLGWRGPILLLEGCFEPRDLELCSRLDLWHVVHHEAQIDML
;
A
#
# COMPACT_ATOMS: atom_id res chain seq x y z
N MET A 1 -15.80 11.60 30.56
CA MET A 1 -16.59 11.81 29.34
C MET A 1 -15.66 12.01 28.15
N PRO A 2 -15.74 11.19 27.11
CA PRO A 2 -14.88 11.39 25.94
C PRO A 2 -15.26 12.71 25.24
N ARG A 3 -14.25 13.33 24.65
CA ARG A 3 -14.48 14.50 23.82
C ARG A 3 -15.28 14.09 22.58
N PRO A 4 -16.21 14.94 22.11
CA PRO A 4 -16.99 14.63 20.91
C PRO A 4 -16.16 14.84 19.63
N ILE A 5 -15.06 14.08 19.51
CA ILE A 5 -14.19 14.13 18.35
C ILE A 5 -14.51 12.91 17.48
N GLN A 6 -14.81 13.15 16.21
CA GLN A 6 -15.13 12.10 15.27
C GLN A 6 -14.36 12.32 13.96
N ALA A 7 -13.69 11.28 13.50
CA ALA A 7 -13.11 11.26 12.16
C ALA A 7 -13.99 10.38 11.27
N THR A 8 -14.39 10.90 10.13
CA THR A 8 -15.21 10.15 9.17
C THR A 8 -14.43 9.92 7.89
N ILE A 9 -14.36 8.66 7.46
CA ILE A 9 -13.68 8.30 6.23
C ILE A 9 -14.72 8.14 5.13
N HIS A 10 -14.68 9.04 4.14
CA HIS A 10 -15.61 9.02 3.02
C HIS A 10 -15.07 8.13 1.90
N THR A 11 -15.41 6.85 1.93
CA THR A 11 -14.89 5.87 0.96
C THR A 11 -15.34 6.17 -0.47
N ALA A 12 -16.54 6.72 -0.65
CA ALA A 12 -17.01 7.14 -1.97
C ALA A 12 -16.14 8.25 -2.56
N ALA A 13 -15.65 9.17 -1.72
CA ALA A 13 -14.73 10.22 -2.15
C ALA A 13 -13.37 9.63 -2.57
N LEU A 14 -12.88 8.64 -1.84
CA LEU A 14 -11.64 7.95 -2.20
C LEU A 14 -11.76 7.25 -3.56
N ARG A 15 -12.86 6.53 -3.81
CA ARG A 15 -13.11 5.90 -5.11
C ARG A 15 -13.17 6.92 -6.23
N HIS A 16 -13.86 8.02 -5.99
CA HIS A 16 -13.97 9.10 -6.96
C HIS A 16 -12.59 9.69 -7.28
N ASN A 17 -11.79 9.98 -6.27
CA ASN A 17 -10.47 10.56 -6.45
C ASN A 17 -9.53 9.61 -7.20
N LEU A 18 -9.56 8.34 -6.87
CA LEU A 18 -8.76 7.34 -7.58
C LEU A 18 -9.17 7.24 -9.05
N ALA A 19 -10.47 7.24 -9.33
CA ALA A 19 -10.98 7.22 -10.70
C ALA A 19 -10.55 8.48 -11.47
N ARG A 20 -10.55 9.64 -10.82
CA ARG A 20 -10.06 10.89 -11.42
C ARG A 20 -8.58 10.83 -11.75
N CYS A 21 -7.76 10.27 -10.85
CA CYS A 21 -6.34 10.09 -11.10
C CYS A 21 -6.11 9.16 -12.30
N SER A 22 -6.79 8.04 -12.34
CA SER A 22 -6.67 7.08 -13.45
C SER A 22 -7.10 7.69 -14.78
N ALA A 23 -8.17 8.47 -14.79
CA ALA A 23 -8.67 9.12 -16.00
C ALA A 23 -7.72 10.21 -16.51
N ALA A 24 -7.00 10.88 -15.60
CA ALA A 24 -6.04 11.92 -15.97
C ALA A 24 -4.78 11.36 -16.62
N VAL A 25 -4.45 10.09 -16.38
CA VAL A 25 -3.25 9.43 -16.90
C VAL A 25 -3.61 8.07 -17.51
N PRO A 26 -4.41 8.04 -18.59
CA PRO A 26 -5.00 6.79 -19.10
C PRO A 26 -3.96 5.76 -19.56
N ASP A 27 -2.76 6.19 -19.94
CA ASP A 27 -1.68 5.32 -20.37
C ASP A 27 -0.73 4.90 -19.25
N ALA A 28 -0.96 5.35 -18.03
CA ALA A 28 -0.14 5.04 -16.88
C ALA A 28 -0.89 4.18 -15.88
N ARG A 29 -0.15 3.40 -15.10
CA ARG A 29 -0.70 2.67 -13.97
C ARG A 29 -0.63 3.52 -12.72
N VAL A 30 -1.59 3.34 -11.83
CA VAL A 30 -1.69 4.14 -10.60
C VAL A 30 -1.38 3.26 -9.40
N TRP A 31 -0.41 3.69 -8.59
CA TRP A 31 -0.10 3.10 -7.31
C TRP A 31 -0.81 3.90 -6.20
N ALA A 32 -1.65 3.22 -5.42
CA ALA A 32 -2.26 3.85 -4.24
C ALA A 32 -1.31 3.71 -3.06
N VAL A 33 -0.84 4.82 -2.53
CA VAL A 33 0.10 4.82 -1.40
C VAL A 33 -0.68 4.81 -0.09
N VAL A 34 -0.46 3.76 0.72
CA VAL A 34 -1.18 3.57 2.00
C VAL A 34 -0.22 3.43 3.18
N LYS A 35 0.97 3.97 3.07
CA LYS A 35 1.96 3.94 4.16
C LYS A 35 1.40 4.60 5.43
N ALA A 36 1.97 4.28 6.58
CA ALA A 36 1.55 4.81 7.87
C ALA A 36 0.06 4.57 8.13
N ASN A 37 -0.39 3.33 7.92
CA ASN A 37 -1.79 2.92 8.10
C ASN A 37 -2.75 3.81 7.29
N ALA A 38 -2.43 4.00 6.00
CA ALA A 38 -3.16 4.88 5.09
C ALA A 38 -3.22 6.32 5.63
N TYR A 39 -2.06 6.82 6.06
CA TYR A 39 -1.92 8.17 6.64
C TYR A 39 -2.83 8.39 7.85
N GLY A 40 -3.07 7.32 8.62
CA GLY A 40 -3.91 7.35 9.80
C GLY A 40 -5.39 7.07 9.55
N HIS A 41 -5.80 6.95 8.29
CA HIS A 41 -7.21 6.66 7.96
C HIS A 41 -7.60 5.21 8.26
N GLY A 42 -6.62 4.31 8.31
CA GLY A 42 -6.84 2.89 8.51
C GLY A 42 -6.91 2.11 7.20
N ILE A 43 -5.96 1.21 7.00
CA ILE A 43 -5.91 0.39 5.78
C ILE A 43 -7.21 -0.41 5.61
N GLU A 44 -7.72 -0.99 6.69
CA GLU A 44 -8.95 -1.76 6.64
C GLU A 44 -10.18 -0.94 6.26
N ARG A 45 -10.14 0.39 6.52
CA ARG A 45 -11.24 1.29 6.17
C ARG A 45 -11.19 1.75 4.71
N VAL A 46 -9.97 1.94 4.18
CA VAL A 46 -9.81 2.51 2.83
C VAL A 46 -9.66 1.44 1.75
N PHE A 47 -9.35 0.21 2.11
CA PHE A 47 -8.98 -0.84 1.18
C PHE A 47 -10.02 -1.06 0.07
N GLU A 48 -11.30 -1.19 0.41
CA GLU A 48 -12.34 -1.45 -0.58
C GLU A 48 -12.44 -0.32 -1.61
N ALA A 49 -12.23 0.92 -1.17
CA ALA A 49 -12.26 2.07 -2.06
C ALA A 49 -11.08 2.11 -3.02
N LEU A 50 -9.98 1.41 -2.69
CA LEU A 50 -8.74 1.43 -3.47
C LEU A 50 -8.56 0.17 -4.32
N ARG A 51 -9.53 -0.74 -4.35
CA ARG A 51 -9.43 -2.00 -5.11
C ARG A 51 -9.18 -1.82 -6.60
N SER A 52 -9.60 -0.71 -7.17
CA SER A 52 -9.42 -0.45 -8.59
C SER A 52 -8.04 0.12 -8.94
N ALA A 53 -7.17 0.37 -7.96
CA ALA A 53 -5.80 0.77 -8.22
C ALA A 53 -5.03 -0.36 -8.94
N ASP A 54 -4.03 0.01 -9.70
CA ASP A 54 -3.19 -0.98 -10.37
C ASP A 54 -2.22 -1.66 -9.40
N GLY A 55 -1.84 -0.98 -8.33
CA GLY A 55 -1.01 -1.52 -7.27
C GLY A 55 -1.15 -0.69 -6.02
N ILE A 56 -0.65 -1.23 -4.91
CA ILE A 56 -0.64 -0.54 -3.60
C ILE A 56 0.80 -0.47 -3.12
N ALA A 57 1.20 0.71 -2.64
CA ALA A 57 2.55 0.96 -2.18
C ALA A 57 2.55 1.36 -0.70
N LEU A 58 3.54 0.86 0.02
CA LEU A 58 3.69 1.10 1.45
C LEU A 58 5.13 0.88 1.88
N LEU A 59 5.40 0.92 3.18
CA LEU A 59 6.75 0.77 3.72
C LEU A 59 6.91 -0.47 4.60
N ASP A 60 5.85 -0.89 5.29
CA ASP A 60 5.91 -1.85 6.38
C ASP A 60 5.46 -3.24 5.93
N LEU A 61 6.28 -4.26 6.20
CA LEU A 61 5.95 -5.64 5.89
C LEU A 61 4.68 -6.11 6.60
N ALA A 62 4.42 -5.66 7.82
CA ALA A 62 3.20 -6.01 8.56
C ALA A 62 1.96 -5.47 7.84
N GLU A 63 2.04 -4.26 7.29
CA GLU A 63 0.94 -3.69 6.51
C GLU A 63 0.74 -4.42 5.18
N ALA A 64 1.83 -4.85 4.53
CA ALA A 64 1.74 -5.66 3.32
C ALA A 64 1.02 -6.98 3.61
N GLN A 65 1.36 -7.62 4.72
CA GLN A 65 0.71 -8.84 5.16
C GLN A 65 -0.78 -8.62 5.43
N GLN A 66 -1.12 -7.50 6.07
CA GLN A 66 -2.50 -7.10 6.32
C GLN A 66 -3.29 -6.98 5.01
N LEU A 67 -2.71 -6.33 3.99
CA LEU A 67 -3.35 -6.20 2.68
C LEU A 67 -3.64 -7.55 2.04
N ARG A 68 -2.68 -8.48 2.12
CA ARG A 68 -2.90 -9.83 1.61
C ARG A 68 -4.02 -10.54 2.35
N GLN A 69 -4.09 -10.37 3.67
CA GLN A 69 -5.16 -10.93 4.49
C GLN A 69 -6.53 -10.33 4.16
N LEU A 70 -6.56 -9.04 3.80
CA LEU A 70 -7.79 -8.37 3.37
C LEU A 70 -8.26 -8.82 1.97
N GLY A 71 -7.41 -9.54 1.23
CA GLY A 71 -7.76 -10.08 -0.07
C GLY A 71 -7.18 -9.34 -1.27
N TRP A 72 -6.24 -8.42 -1.06
CA TRP A 72 -5.56 -7.78 -2.18
C TRP A 72 -4.64 -8.76 -2.90
N ARG A 73 -4.88 -8.97 -4.19
CA ARG A 73 -4.11 -9.91 -5.02
C ARG A 73 -3.16 -9.21 -5.99
N GLY A 74 -3.28 -7.91 -6.14
CA GLY A 74 -2.47 -7.13 -7.06
C GLY A 74 -1.06 -6.86 -6.53
N PRO A 75 -0.26 -6.11 -7.30
CA PRO A 75 1.09 -5.73 -6.88
C PRO A 75 1.10 -4.92 -5.58
N ILE A 76 2.07 -5.22 -4.73
CA ILE A 76 2.39 -4.43 -3.55
C ILE A 76 3.85 -4.02 -3.65
N LEU A 77 4.12 -2.72 -3.52
CA LEU A 77 5.46 -2.16 -3.62
C LEU A 77 5.92 -1.65 -2.25
N LEU A 78 7.07 -2.16 -1.79
CA LEU A 78 7.77 -1.60 -0.64
C LEU A 78 8.61 -0.42 -1.12
N LEU A 79 8.23 0.81 -0.73
CA LEU A 79 8.82 2.04 -1.24
C LEU A 79 10.27 2.26 -0.82
N GLU A 80 10.70 1.66 0.28
CA GLU A 80 12.08 1.74 0.76
C GLU A 80 12.82 0.40 0.66
N GLY A 81 12.15 -0.65 0.21
CA GLY A 81 12.74 -1.97 0.08
C GLY A 81 12.90 -2.69 1.40
N CYS A 82 13.81 -3.64 1.44
CA CYS A 82 14.10 -4.47 2.60
C CYS A 82 15.42 -4.04 3.24
N PHE A 83 15.51 -4.18 4.57
CA PHE A 83 16.69 -3.79 5.32
C PHE A 83 17.46 -4.98 5.91
N GLU A 84 16.83 -6.16 5.95
CA GLU A 84 17.44 -7.38 6.48
C GLU A 84 17.21 -8.54 5.53
N PRO A 85 18.19 -9.48 5.39
CA PRO A 85 18.04 -10.62 4.50
C PRO A 85 16.82 -11.49 4.79
N ARG A 86 16.44 -11.65 6.06
CA ARG A 86 15.25 -12.43 6.45
C ARG A 86 13.94 -11.86 5.89
N ASP A 87 13.92 -10.55 5.63
CA ASP A 87 12.73 -9.89 5.08
C ASP A 87 12.45 -10.31 3.63
N LEU A 88 13.50 -10.71 2.90
CA LEU A 88 13.37 -11.17 1.52
C LEU A 88 12.53 -12.44 1.42
N GLU A 89 12.62 -13.33 2.41
CA GLU A 89 11.80 -14.53 2.44
C GLU A 89 10.33 -14.19 2.55
N LEU A 90 9.98 -13.22 3.39
CA LEU A 90 8.61 -12.75 3.52
C LEU A 90 8.15 -12.03 2.25
N CYS A 91 9.02 -11.24 1.63
CA CYS A 91 8.73 -10.60 0.34
C CYS A 91 8.39 -11.64 -0.73
N SER A 92 9.14 -12.74 -0.76
CA SER A 92 8.88 -13.84 -1.70
C SER A 92 7.51 -14.48 -1.44
N ARG A 93 7.23 -14.81 -0.18
CA ARG A 93 5.97 -15.46 0.20
C ARG A 93 4.75 -14.59 -0.07
N LEU A 94 4.88 -13.29 0.14
CA LEU A 94 3.79 -12.34 -0.08
C LEU A 94 3.77 -11.78 -1.50
N ASP A 95 4.73 -12.17 -2.34
CA ASP A 95 4.89 -11.69 -3.71
C ASP A 95 4.95 -10.17 -3.76
N LEU A 96 5.91 -9.60 -3.03
CA LEU A 96 6.08 -8.16 -2.93
C LEU A 96 7.12 -7.65 -3.92
N TRP A 97 6.90 -6.46 -4.43
CA TRP A 97 7.89 -5.68 -5.16
C TRP A 97 8.62 -4.81 -4.15
N HIS A 98 9.90 -4.56 -4.36
CA HIS A 98 10.65 -3.70 -3.45
C HIS A 98 11.63 -2.82 -4.21
N VAL A 99 11.75 -1.58 -3.75
CA VAL A 99 12.68 -0.60 -4.29
C VAL A 99 14.09 -0.95 -3.77
N VAL A 100 15.07 -0.80 -4.62
CA VAL A 100 16.48 -0.93 -4.26
C VAL A 100 17.11 0.45 -4.41
N HIS A 101 17.68 0.97 -3.33
CA HIS A 101 18.30 2.30 -3.34
C HIS A 101 19.67 2.33 -2.64
N HIS A 102 20.18 1.17 -2.26
CA HIS A 102 21.47 1.04 -1.59
C HIS A 102 22.16 -0.26 -2.02
N GLU A 103 23.48 -0.20 -2.14
CA GLU A 103 24.26 -1.33 -2.60
C GLU A 103 24.10 -2.59 -1.72
N ALA A 104 23.97 -2.37 -0.41
CA ALA A 104 23.74 -3.48 0.53
C ALA A 104 22.44 -4.23 0.22
N GLN A 105 21.43 -3.56 -0.31
CA GLN A 105 20.18 -4.20 -0.70
C GLN A 105 20.38 -5.10 -1.94
N ILE A 106 21.22 -4.67 -2.85
CA ILE A 106 21.58 -5.48 -4.02
C ILE A 106 22.30 -6.75 -3.58
N ASP A 107 23.24 -6.62 -2.63
CA ASP A 107 24.02 -7.73 -2.13
C ASP A 107 23.17 -8.80 -1.41
N MET A 108 22.02 -8.40 -0.86
CA MET A 108 21.09 -9.32 -0.20
C MET A 108 20.28 -10.17 -1.19
N LEU A 109 20.12 -9.72 -2.44
CA LEU A 109 19.28 -10.40 -3.43
C LEU A 109 19.88 -11.69 -4.02
#